data_f8b711b87c2a55eb3ce9607b8f8b6cb6
#
_entry.id   f8b711b87c2a55eb3ce9607b8f8b6cb6
#
_cell.length_a   1.000
_cell.length_b   1.000
_cell.length_c   1.000
_cell.angle_alpha   90.00
_cell.angle_beta   90.00
_cell.angle_gamma   90.00
#
_symmetry.space_group_name_H-M   'P 1'
#
loop_
_entity.id
_entity.type
_entity.pdbx_description
1 polymer ?
#
loop_
_entity_poly.entity_id
_entity_poly.type
_entity_poly.pdbx_seq_one_letter_code
_entity_poly.pdbx_strand_id
1 'polypeptide(L)'
;MRKILVTGGSGFLGSRVARYFATEYEVYAPSHHEMDITCRESVNRVVGAYRPDAIIHCAAMADVGQCQREPEKSRQINVEGSIHVVEAAKQVGAKCILCSSDQVYFAVPTNVYAQEKLAAEQACLQIDPNCVFLRLTWMYDPVPLEVSGHPDFFTGLLPRLLTRETVSYAVYDKRGITDVNQVVHNIPKALMLPGGVYDFGAPNDKTMYETAVALFDRLGLDASRVRENREAFAQQPRDIRVDQSVINGYGIHFAHTVDALAEHFKRYC
;
A
#
# COMPACT_ATOMS: atom_id res chain seq x y z
N MET A 1 9.34 -26.39 -4.72
CA MET A 1 8.20 -25.45 -4.56
C MET A 1 8.71 -24.38 -3.63
N ARG A 2 8.49 -23.12 -3.94
CA ARG A 2 8.95 -22.03 -3.08
C ARG A 2 7.93 -21.74 -2.01
N LYS A 3 8.40 -21.54 -0.79
CA LYS A 3 7.59 -21.21 0.39
C LYS A 3 7.54 -19.71 0.59
N ILE A 4 6.34 -19.16 0.70
CA ILE A 4 6.13 -17.73 0.96
C ILE A 4 5.34 -17.54 2.24
N LEU A 5 5.85 -16.67 3.13
CA LEU A 5 5.13 -16.23 4.30
C LEU A 5 4.56 -14.84 4.05
N VAL A 6 3.26 -14.66 4.29
CA VAL A 6 2.57 -13.37 4.14
C VAL A 6 2.07 -12.92 5.50
N THR A 7 2.61 -11.85 6.05
CA THR A 7 2.05 -11.27 7.27
C THR A 7 0.87 -10.35 6.94
N GLY A 8 -0.07 -10.18 7.86
CA GLY A 8 -1.25 -9.37 7.58
C GLY A 8 -2.18 -9.98 6.53
N GLY A 9 -2.21 -11.33 6.42
CA GLY A 9 -2.99 -12.08 5.44
C GLY A 9 -4.51 -11.88 5.50
N SER A 10 -5.05 -11.32 6.58
CA SER A 10 -6.45 -10.92 6.69
C SER A 10 -6.73 -9.48 6.25
N GLY A 11 -5.68 -8.67 6.00
CA GLY A 11 -5.79 -7.27 5.61
C GLY A 11 -6.07 -7.06 4.12
N PHE A 12 -6.29 -5.79 3.75
CA PHE A 12 -6.66 -5.39 2.38
C PHE A 12 -5.67 -5.91 1.32
N LEU A 13 -4.38 -5.63 1.46
CA LEU A 13 -3.36 -6.10 0.51
C LEU A 13 -2.96 -7.57 0.78
N GLY A 14 -2.71 -7.93 2.03
CA GLY A 14 -2.15 -9.23 2.39
C GLY A 14 -3.04 -10.41 1.98
N SER A 15 -4.36 -10.27 2.06
CA SER A 15 -5.31 -11.31 1.64
C SER A 15 -5.25 -11.57 0.12
N ARG A 16 -5.05 -10.52 -0.67
CA ARG A 16 -4.92 -10.62 -2.13
C ARG A 16 -3.58 -11.22 -2.54
N VAL A 17 -2.51 -10.79 -1.86
CA VAL A 17 -1.17 -11.36 -2.03
C VAL A 17 -1.18 -12.86 -1.70
N ALA A 18 -1.72 -13.24 -0.54
CA ALA A 18 -1.77 -14.65 -0.14
C ALA A 18 -2.55 -15.50 -1.15
N ARG A 19 -3.71 -15.02 -1.62
CA ARG A 19 -4.52 -15.70 -2.63
C ARG A 19 -3.79 -15.83 -3.98
N TYR A 20 -3.14 -14.76 -4.45
CA TYR A 20 -2.43 -14.75 -5.72
C TYR A 20 -1.27 -15.75 -5.71
N PHE A 21 -0.43 -15.71 -4.68
CA PHE A 21 0.73 -16.59 -4.59
C PHE A 21 0.36 -18.05 -4.32
N ALA A 22 -0.77 -18.33 -3.69
CA ALA A 22 -1.23 -19.71 -3.43
C ALA A 22 -1.53 -20.53 -4.71
N THR A 23 -1.60 -19.86 -5.87
CA THR A 23 -1.77 -20.57 -7.17
C THR A 23 -0.50 -21.30 -7.63
N GLU A 24 0.69 -20.84 -7.22
CA GLU A 24 1.99 -21.34 -7.69
C GLU A 24 2.97 -21.66 -6.57
N TYR A 25 2.72 -21.21 -5.34
CA TYR A 25 3.63 -21.32 -4.19
C TYR A 25 2.93 -21.98 -3.00
N GLU A 26 3.72 -22.59 -2.13
CA GLU A 26 3.27 -22.94 -0.79
C GLU A 26 3.21 -21.65 0.04
N VAL A 27 2.01 -21.20 0.39
CA VAL A 27 1.80 -19.93 1.11
C VAL A 27 1.34 -20.21 2.53
N TYR A 28 2.01 -19.58 3.50
CA TYR A 28 1.55 -19.49 4.87
C TYR A 28 1.26 -18.04 5.23
N ALA A 29 0.02 -17.78 5.61
CA ALA A 29 -0.45 -16.46 6.05
C ALA A 29 -0.96 -16.57 7.49
N PRO A 30 -0.06 -16.53 8.49
CA PRO A 30 -0.44 -16.70 9.89
C PRO A 30 -1.38 -15.59 10.35
N SER A 31 -2.38 -15.95 11.14
CA SER A 31 -3.21 -15.01 11.89
C SER A 31 -2.39 -14.30 12.96
N HIS A 32 -2.90 -13.19 13.49
CA HIS A 32 -2.25 -12.49 14.61
C HIS A 32 -2.02 -13.38 15.83
N HIS A 33 -2.93 -14.32 16.11
CA HIS A 33 -2.79 -15.27 17.22
C HIS A 33 -1.67 -16.31 17.00
N GLU A 34 -1.42 -16.69 15.75
CA GLU A 34 -0.35 -17.62 15.39
C GLU A 34 1.01 -16.93 15.37
N MET A 35 1.06 -15.67 14.89
CA MET A 35 2.27 -14.86 14.78
C MET A 35 1.97 -13.39 15.11
N ASP A 36 2.25 -13.01 16.37
CA ASP A 36 2.24 -11.62 16.78
C ASP A 36 3.57 -10.96 16.38
N ILE A 37 3.52 -10.02 15.42
CA ILE A 37 4.73 -9.33 14.95
C ILE A 37 5.34 -8.39 15.99
N THR A 38 4.59 -7.97 17.01
CA THR A 38 5.12 -7.16 18.11
C THR A 38 5.94 -7.98 19.10
N CYS A 39 5.83 -9.31 19.05
CA CYS A 39 6.57 -10.26 19.88
C CYS A 39 7.68 -10.96 19.08
N ARG A 40 8.93 -10.61 19.32
CA ARG A 40 10.12 -11.15 18.62
C ARG A 40 10.18 -12.67 18.67
N GLU A 41 9.88 -13.27 19.82
CA GLU A 41 9.91 -14.72 20.02
C GLU A 41 8.83 -15.41 19.19
N SER A 42 7.63 -14.81 19.07
CA SER A 42 6.57 -15.31 18.22
C SER A 42 6.98 -15.32 16.74
N VAL A 43 7.57 -14.23 16.25
CA VAL A 43 8.08 -14.13 14.88
C VAL A 43 9.17 -15.16 14.62
N ASN A 44 10.19 -15.24 15.48
CA ASN A 44 11.31 -16.18 15.34
C ASN A 44 10.83 -17.63 15.33
N ARG A 45 9.88 -17.99 16.18
CA ARG A 45 9.30 -19.33 16.25
C ARG A 45 8.61 -19.70 14.93
N VAL A 46 7.78 -18.81 14.41
CA VAL A 46 7.00 -19.09 13.19
C VAL A 46 7.89 -19.13 11.96
N VAL A 47 8.73 -18.10 11.77
CA VAL A 47 9.64 -18.00 10.62
C VAL A 47 10.67 -19.14 10.66
N GLY A 48 11.23 -19.46 11.82
CA GLY A 48 12.19 -20.54 11.99
C GLY A 48 11.61 -21.93 11.74
N ALA A 49 10.34 -22.16 12.12
CA ALA A 49 9.66 -23.43 11.87
C ALA A 49 9.25 -23.59 10.41
N TYR A 50 8.70 -22.54 9.79
CA TYR A 50 8.21 -22.57 8.40
C TYR A 50 9.36 -22.51 7.37
N ARG A 51 10.44 -21.74 7.67
CA ARG A 51 11.60 -21.51 6.81
C ARG A 51 11.20 -21.07 5.40
N PRO A 52 10.56 -19.91 5.25
CA PRO A 52 10.15 -19.39 3.93
C PRO A 52 11.37 -19.04 3.07
N ASP A 53 11.21 -19.12 1.74
CA ASP A 53 12.17 -18.52 0.78
C ASP A 53 11.99 -17.00 0.68
N ALA A 54 10.76 -16.53 0.90
CA ALA A 54 10.45 -15.11 0.93
C ALA A 54 9.37 -14.77 1.97
N ILE A 55 9.47 -13.56 2.53
CA ILE A 55 8.45 -12.97 3.39
C ILE A 55 7.90 -11.72 2.71
N ILE A 56 6.58 -11.63 2.59
CA ILE A 56 5.88 -10.43 2.15
C ILE A 56 5.17 -9.84 3.36
N HIS A 57 5.72 -8.74 3.88
CA HIS A 57 5.26 -8.12 5.12
C HIS A 57 4.23 -7.04 4.83
N CYS A 58 2.94 -7.42 4.98
CA CYS A 58 1.79 -6.53 4.80
C CYS A 58 1.13 -6.12 6.13
N ALA A 59 1.52 -6.72 7.25
CA ALA A 59 0.97 -6.37 8.57
C ALA A 59 1.40 -4.96 8.96
N ALA A 60 0.43 -4.12 9.28
CA ALA A 60 0.65 -2.74 9.71
C ALA A 60 -0.63 -2.17 10.35
N MET A 61 -0.48 -1.17 11.21
CA MET A 61 -1.53 -0.21 11.51
C MET A 61 -1.49 0.85 10.41
N ALA A 62 -2.47 0.81 9.47
CA ALA A 62 -2.44 1.65 8.26
C ALA A 62 -3.38 2.86 8.31
N ASP A 63 -4.26 2.94 9.30
CA ASP A 63 -5.12 4.12 9.51
C ASP A 63 -4.31 5.26 10.15
N VAL A 64 -4.10 6.33 9.39
CA VAL A 64 -3.30 7.50 9.82
C VAL A 64 -3.89 8.13 11.09
N GLY A 65 -5.22 8.21 11.18
CA GLY A 65 -5.90 8.77 12.36
C GLY A 65 -5.72 7.88 13.58
N GLN A 66 -5.74 6.56 13.42
CA GLN A 66 -5.48 5.62 14.52
C GLN A 66 -4.02 5.70 14.97
N CYS A 67 -3.06 5.74 14.06
CA CYS A 67 -1.64 5.93 14.41
C CYS A 67 -1.44 7.20 15.25
N GLN A 68 -2.12 8.29 14.89
CA GLN A 68 -2.07 9.54 15.62
C GLN A 68 -2.68 9.45 17.03
N ARG A 69 -3.74 8.65 17.21
CA ARG A 69 -4.39 8.46 18.52
C ARG A 69 -3.66 7.46 19.43
N GLU A 70 -2.98 6.48 18.83
CA GLU A 70 -2.30 5.38 19.54
C GLU A 70 -0.83 5.27 19.10
N PRO A 71 0.00 6.32 19.24
CA PRO A 71 1.34 6.38 18.61
C PRO A 71 2.30 5.30 19.13
N GLU A 72 2.24 4.95 20.40
CA GLU A 72 3.11 3.92 20.98
C GLU A 72 2.78 2.53 20.42
N LYS A 73 1.49 2.18 20.37
CA LYS A 73 1.02 0.92 19.77
C LYS A 73 1.30 0.87 18.27
N SER A 74 1.09 1.99 17.58
CA SER A 74 1.40 2.13 16.17
C SER A 74 2.88 1.88 15.90
N ARG A 75 3.76 2.49 16.69
CA ARG A 75 5.21 2.30 16.61
C ARG A 75 5.62 0.83 16.84
N GLN A 76 5.05 0.18 17.86
CA GLN A 76 5.31 -1.24 18.12
C GLN A 76 4.98 -2.12 16.93
N ILE A 77 3.85 -1.84 16.24
CA ILE A 77 3.43 -2.60 15.06
C ILE A 77 4.26 -2.21 13.84
N ASN A 78 4.31 -0.92 13.50
CA ASN A 78 4.84 -0.44 12.23
C ASN A 78 6.36 -0.42 12.17
N VAL A 79 7.04 -0.17 13.29
CA VAL A 79 8.51 -0.10 13.33
C VAL A 79 9.09 -1.36 13.93
N GLU A 80 8.76 -1.67 15.18
CA GLU A 80 9.38 -2.79 15.91
C GLU A 80 8.96 -4.14 15.30
N GLY A 81 7.67 -4.28 14.92
CA GLY A 81 7.19 -5.45 14.21
C GLY A 81 7.88 -5.68 12.88
N SER A 82 8.14 -4.62 12.10
CA SER A 82 8.90 -4.72 10.84
C SER A 82 10.36 -5.15 11.10
N ILE A 83 10.99 -4.63 12.15
CA ILE A 83 12.34 -5.01 12.57
C ILE A 83 12.39 -6.51 12.92
N HIS A 84 11.45 -7.01 13.75
CA HIS A 84 11.41 -8.43 14.13
C HIS A 84 11.27 -9.35 12.90
N VAL A 85 10.44 -8.95 11.93
CA VAL A 85 10.26 -9.72 10.69
C VAL A 85 11.53 -9.75 9.85
N VAL A 86 12.22 -8.61 9.68
CA VAL A 86 13.47 -8.55 8.91
C VAL A 86 14.59 -9.33 9.57
N GLU A 87 14.74 -9.24 10.89
CA GLU A 87 15.73 -10.03 11.65
C GLU A 87 15.50 -11.52 11.45
N ALA A 88 14.25 -11.99 11.61
CA ALA A 88 13.91 -13.39 11.40
C ALA A 88 14.10 -13.84 9.94
N ALA A 89 13.74 -13.01 8.97
CA ALA A 89 13.98 -13.27 7.56
C ALA A 89 15.48 -13.47 7.28
N LYS A 90 16.32 -12.56 7.77
CA LYS A 90 17.78 -12.64 7.64
C LYS A 90 18.35 -13.92 8.26
N GLN A 91 17.87 -14.33 9.42
CA GLN A 91 18.35 -15.56 10.09
C GLN A 91 18.09 -16.83 9.27
N VAL A 92 17.00 -16.89 8.52
CA VAL A 92 16.67 -18.05 7.67
C VAL A 92 17.09 -17.90 6.22
N GLY A 93 17.67 -16.74 5.84
CA GLY A 93 18.08 -16.43 4.47
C GLY A 93 16.93 -16.12 3.52
N ALA A 94 15.76 -15.71 4.05
CA ALA A 94 14.59 -15.38 3.25
C ALA A 94 14.70 -13.96 2.65
N LYS A 95 14.27 -13.80 1.39
CA LYS A 95 14.04 -12.46 0.81
C LYS A 95 12.89 -11.78 1.54
N CYS A 96 13.08 -10.54 1.99
CA CYS A 96 12.03 -9.80 2.67
C CYS A 96 11.56 -8.61 1.84
N ILE A 97 10.25 -8.56 1.54
CA ILE A 97 9.56 -7.41 0.97
C ILE A 97 8.67 -6.81 2.04
N LEU A 98 8.75 -5.49 2.23
CA LEU A 98 7.95 -4.76 3.21
C LEU A 98 7.11 -3.67 2.52
N CYS A 99 5.87 -3.54 2.96
CA CYS A 99 4.98 -2.48 2.51
C CYS A 99 5.26 -1.17 3.26
N SER A 100 5.81 -0.20 2.55
CA SER A 100 5.90 1.20 2.96
C SER A 100 4.76 2.02 2.32
N SER A 101 4.87 3.34 2.32
CA SER A 101 3.81 4.23 1.84
C SER A 101 4.39 5.48 1.19
N ASP A 102 3.67 6.02 0.19
CA ASP A 102 3.88 7.36 -0.35
C ASP A 102 3.80 8.47 0.72
N GLN A 103 3.14 8.20 1.85
CA GLN A 103 3.04 9.14 2.97
C GLN A 103 4.41 9.56 3.53
N VAL A 104 5.47 8.78 3.31
CA VAL A 104 6.84 9.14 3.73
C VAL A 104 7.33 10.46 3.10
N TYR A 105 6.80 10.83 1.93
CA TYR A 105 7.06 12.13 1.30
C TYR A 105 6.38 13.30 2.02
N PHE A 106 5.48 13.00 2.95
CA PHE A 106 4.79 13.95 3.81
C PHE A 106 5.01 13.63 5.29
N ALA A 107 6.24 13.23 5.66
CA ALA A 107 6.64 12.86 7.01
C ALA A 107 6.87 14.09 7.89
N VAL A 108 5.84 14.93 8.02
CA VAL A 108 5.85 16.09 8.92
C VAL A 108 5.64 15.66 10.37
N PRO A 109 5.99 16.48 11.38
CA PRO A 109 5.89 16.11 12.79
C PRO A 109 4.51 15.62 13.24
N THR A 110 3.46 16.03 12.54
CA THR A 110 2.06 15.63 12.83
C THR A 110 1.59 14.38 12.10
N ASN A 111 2.41 13.79 11.25
CA ASN A 111 2.06 12.56 10.53
C ASN A 111 2.85 11.36 11.10
N VAL A 112 2.36 10.84 12.22
CA VAL A 112 2.99 9.70 12.93
C VAL A 112 3.17 8.50 12.01
N TYR A 113 2.15 8.12 11.24
CA TYR A 113 2.23 6.99 10.31
C TYR A 113 3.39 7.13 9.29
N ALA A 114 3.52 8.31 8.69
CA ALA A 114 4.59 8.57 7.72
C ALA A 114 5.98 8.49 8.35
N GLN A 115 6.13 9.06 9.56
CA GLN A 115 7.39 8.99 10.32
C GLN A 115 7.76 7.56 10.69
N GLU A 116 6.78 6.75 11.10
CA GLU A 116 7.00 5.34 11.44
C GLU A 116 7.39 4.51 10.22
N LYS A 117 6.73 4.72 9.05
CA LYS A 117 7.13 4.06 7.82
C LYS A 117 8.56 4.40 7.42
N LEU A 118 8.94 5.68 7.50
CA LEU A 118 10.31 6.12 7.23
C LEU A 118 11.31 5.52 8.23
N ALA A 119 10.97 5.49 9.52
CA ALA A 119 11.82 4.89 10.55
C ALA A 119 12.00 3.37 10.33
N ALA A 120 10.95 2.66 9.91
CA ALA A 120 11.04 1.24 9.56
C ALA A 120 11.95 1.00 8.35
N GLU A 121 11.82 1.82 7.27
CA GLU A 121 12.73 1.76 6.12
C GLU A 121 14.19 1.86 6.56
N GLN A 122 14.51 2.90 7.35
CA GLN A 122 15.87 3.17 7.80
C GLN A 122 16.42 2.07 8.71
N ALA A 123 15.66 1.64 9.71
CA ALA A 123 16.09 0.63 10.67
C ALA A 123 16.27 -0.75 10.01
N CYS A 124 15.31 -1.18 9.19
CA CYS A 124 15.36 -2.50 8.57
C CYS A 124 16.49 -2.62 7.52
N LEU A 125 16.75 -1.56 6.73
CA LEU A 125 17.86 -1.56 5.77
C LEU A 125 19.24 -1.59 6.44
N GLN A 126 19.38 -1.07 7.66
CA GLN A 126 20.60 -1.23 8.46
C GLN A 126 20.79 -2.69 8.93
N ILE A 127 19.70 -3.39 9.23
CA ILE A 127 19.73 -4.80 9.65
C ILE A 127 20.02 -5.72 8.46
N ASP A 128 19.25 -5.57 7.38
CA ASP A 128 19.43 -6.33 6.14
C ASP A 128 19.33 -5.40 4.92
N PRO A 129 20.49 -5.03 4.31
CA PRO A 129 20.51 -4.23 3.08
C PRO A 129 19.83 -4.89 1.88
N ASN A 130 19.53 -6.20 1.94
CA ASN A 130 18.85 -6.93 0.87
C ASN A 130 17.32 -6.87 0.96
N CYS A 131 16.75 -6.37 2.05
CA CYS A 131 15.31 -6.19 2.12
C CYS A 131 14.83 -5.11 1.15
N VAL A 132 13.57 -5.24 0.69
CA VAL A 132 12.95 -4.34 -0.29
C VAL A 132 11.77 -3.67 0.34
N PHE A 133 11.74 -2.35 0.31
CA PHE A 133 10.60 -1.55 0.70
C PHE A 133 9.84 -1.05 -0.52
N LEU A 134 8.52 -1.25 -0.52
CA LEU A 134 7.62 -0.77 -1.57
C LEU A 134 6.78 0.39 -1.01
N ARG A 135 7.06 1.61 -1.47
CA ARG A 135 6.26 2.80 -1.16
C ARG A 135 4.99 2.78 -1.97
N LEU A 136 3.95 2.21 -1.39
CA LEU A 136 2.65 2.05 -2.01
C LEU A 136 1.89 3.38 -2.02
N THR A 137 1.19 3.66 -3.12
CA THR A 137 0.22 4.76 -3.19
C THR A 137 -1.13 4.34 -2.61
N TRP A 138 -2.12 5.23 -2.57
CA TRP A 138 -3.46 4.89 -2.12
C TRP A 138 -4.08 3.83 -3.03
N MET A 139 -4.38 2.66 -2.47
CA MET A 139 -4.93 1.54 -3.23
C MET A 139 -6.45 1.53 -3.21
N TYR A 140 -7.06 1.03 -4.29
CA TYR A 140 -8.47 0.71 -4.37
C TYR A 140 -8.69 -0.70 -4.92
N ASP A 141 -9.86 -1.26 -4.65
CA ASP A 141 -10.30 -2.52 -5.24
C ASP A 141 -11.50 -2.29 -6.17
N PRO A 142 -11.37 -2.54 -7.49
CA PRO A 142 -12.48 -2.45 -8.42
C PRO A 142 -13.52 -3.57 -8.24
N VAL A 143 -13.15 -4.64 -7.55
CA VAL A 143 -14.05 -5.76 -7.19
C VAL A 143 -13.89 -6.00 -5.67
N PRO A 144 -14.62 -5.27 -4.83
CA PRO A 144 -14.49 -5.39 -3.39
C PRO A 144 -14.70 -6.84 -2.92
N LEU A 145 -13.72 -7.38 -2.22
CA LEU A 145 -13.90 -8.64 -1.51
C LEU A 145 -14.70 -8.36 -0.25
N GLU A 146 -15.63 -9.26 0.10
CA GLU A 146 -16.49 -9.14 1.30
C GLU A 146 -15.69 -8.96 2.61
N VAL A 147 -14.39 -9.26 2.59
CA VAL A 147 -13.52 -9.35 3.77
C VAL A 147 -12.93 -8.00 4.20
N SER A 148 -12.89 -6.98 3.36
CA SER A 148 -12.27 -5.70 3.76
C SER A 148 -13.26 -4.55 3.65
N GLY A 149 -13.94 -4.23 4.74
CA GLY A 149 -14.70 -2.98 4.88
C GLY A 149 -13.80 -1.73 4.90
N HIS A 150 -12.67 -1.75 4.19
CA HIS A 150 -11.77 -0.61 4.09
C HIS A 150 -12.29 0.37 3.03
N PRO A 151 -12.71 1.57 3.41
CA PRO A 151 -13.14 2.58 2.45
C PRO A 151 -11.94 2.99 1.58
N ASP A 152 -12.08 2.83 0.27
CA ASP A 152 -11.13 3.30 -0.72
C ASP A 152 -11.77 4.33 -1.67
N PHE A 153 -10.98 4.87 -2.59
CA PHE A 153 -11.46 5.86 -3.54
C PHE A 153 -12.60 5.33 -4.42
N PHE A 154 -12.50 4.08 -4.86
CA PHE A 154 -13.48 3.48 -5.76
C PHE A 154 -14.81 3.24 -5.06
N THR A 155 -14.77 2.58 -3.90
CA THR A 155 -15.96 2.30 -3.08
C THR A 155 -16.62 3.57 -2.53
N GLY A 156 -15.84 4.61 -2.29
CA GLY A 156 -16.35 5.92 -1.87
C GLY A 156 -16.99 6.73 -3.01
N LEU A 157 -16.48 6.62 -4.24
CA LEU A 157 -16.99 7.39 -5.37
C LEU A 157 -18.16 6.70 -6.10
N LEU A 158 -18.13 5.37 -6.24
CA LEU A 158 -19.10 4.62 -7.04
C LEU A 158 -20.57 4.89 -6.65
N PRO A 159 -20.98 4.85 -5.38
CA PRO A 159 -22.38 5.17 -4.99
C PRO A 159 -22.79 6.57 -5.41
N ARG A 160 -21.88 7.55 -5.27
CA ARG A 160 -22.14 8.96 -5.61
C ARG A 160 -22.24 9.20 -7.12
N LEU A 161 -21.54 8.40 -7.93
CA LEU A 161 -21.72 8.42 -9.37
C LEU A 161 -23.11 7.94 -9.76
N LEU A 162 -23.56 6.83 -9.19
CA LEU A 162 -24.87 6.22 -9.46
C LEU A 162 -26.03 7.11 -9.01
N THR A 163 -25.91 7.79 -7.87
CA THR A 163 -26.93 8.73 -7.35
C THR A 163 -26.82 10.14 -7.97
N ARG A 164 -25.86 10.37 -8.84
CA ARG A 164 -25.57 11.68 -9.48
C ARG A 164 -25.28 12.80 -8.47
N GLU A 165 -24.72 12.45 -7.32
CA GLU A 165 -24.33 13.44 -6.32
C GLU A 165 -23.17 14.31 -6.77
N THR A 166 -23.07 15.51 -6.21
CA THR A 166 -21.88 16.36 -6.29
C THR A 166 -20.81 15.80 -5.38
N VAL A 167 -19.58 15.75 -5.86
CA VAL A 167 -18.41 15.30 -5.12
C VAL A 167 -17.42 16.44 -4.94
N SER A 168 -16.62 16.43 -3.88
CA SER A 168 -15.64 17.47 -3.59
C SER A 168 -14.27 16.87 -3.31
N TYR A 169 -13.23 17.37 -3.98
CA TYR A 169 -11.85 16.88 -3.88
C TYR A 169 -10.84 18.00 -3.70
N ALA A 170 -9.77 17.70 -2.96
CA ALA A 170 -8.73 18.65 -2.61
C ALA A 170 -7.96 19.16 -3.84
N VAL A 171 -7.75 20.49 -3.89
CA VAL A 171 -6.91 21.14 -4.91
C VAL A 171 -5.43 21.20 -4.50
N TYR A 172 -5.11 20.92 -3.24
CA TYR A 172 -3.76 20.97 -2.68
C TYR A 172 -3.21 19.57 -2.32
N ASP A 173 -3.77 18.53 -2.91
CA ASP A 173 -3.33 17.15 -2.71
C ASP A 173 -3.01 16.49 -4.05
N LYS A 174 -1.74 16.12 -4.26
CA LYS A 174 -1.26 15.36 -5.43
C LYS A 174 -0.77 14.00 -5.00
N ARG A 175 -1.41 12.96 -5.53
CA ARG A 175 -1.07 11.57 -5.22
C ARG A 175 -1.55 10.59 -6.27
N GLY A 176 -0.92 9.43 -6.34
CA GLY A 176 -1.40 8.31 -7.13
C GLY A 176 -2.52 7.53 -6.43
N ILE A 177 -3.39 6.90 -7.24
CA ILE A 177 -4.42 5.96 -6.78
C ILE A 177 -4.25 4.70 -7.62
N THR A 178 -3.98 3.57 -6.97
CA THR A 178 -3.55 2.33 -7.64
C THR A 178 -4.57 1.22 -7.46
N ASP A 179 -4.90 0.54 -8.54
CA ASP A 179 -5.60 -0.75 -8.48
C ASP A 179 -4.74 -1.78 -7.72
N VAL A 180 -5.28 -2.31 -6.64
CA VAL A 180 -4.60 -3.28 -5.79
C VAL A 180 -4.16 -4.54 -6.56
N ASN A 181 -4.89 -4.91 -7.61
CA ASN A 181 -4.52 -6.06 -8.44
C ASN A 181 -3.22 -5.80 -9.22
N GLN A 182 -2.98 -4.56 -9.69
CA GLN A 182 -1.71 -4.20 -10.31
C GLN A 182 -0.55 -4.29 -9.31
N VAL A 183 -0.78 -3.90 -8.06
CA VAL A 183 0.22 -4.08 -6.98
C VAL A 183 0.56 -5.57 -6.84
N VAL A 184 -0.45 -6.41 -6.65
CA VAL A 184 -0.29 -7.85 -6.45
C VAL A 184 0.44 -8.52 -7.61
N HIS A 185 0.04 -8.22 -8.86
CA HIS A 185 0.66 -8.79 -10.07
C HIS A 185 2.12 -8.35 -10.28
N ASN A 186 2.54 -7.23 -9.70
CA ASN A 186 3.92 -6.75 -9.78
C ASN A 186 4.82 -7.26 -8.64
N ILE A 187 4.28 -7.79 -7.53
CA ILE A 187 5.08 -8.31 -6.41
C ILE A 187 6.04 -9.45 -6.84
N PRO A 188 5.70 -10.40 -7.74
CA PRO A 188 6.67 -11.40 -8.21
C PRO A 188 7.95 -10.79 -8.81
N LYS A 189 7.82 -9.68 -9.55
CA LYS A 189 8.97 -8.95 -10.08
C LYS A 189 9.71 -8.19 -8.97
N ALA A 190 8.98 -7.66 -8.00
CA ALA A 190 9.58 -6.98 -6.85
C ALA A 190 10.44 -7.93 -5.98
N LEU A 191 10.14 -9.23 -5.95
CA LEU A 191 11.01 -10.24 -5.31
C LEU A 191 12.40 -10.32 -5.93
N MET A 192 12.56 -9.88 -7.18
CA MET A 192 13.84 -9.87 -7.91
C MET A 192 14.59 -8.55 -7.78
N LEU A 193 14.01 -7.51 -7.17
CA LEU A 193 14.66 -6.23 -6.99
C LEU A 193 15.87 -6.37 -6.04
N PRO A 194 16.97 -5.64 -6.30
CA PRO A 194 18.01 -5.41 -5.30
C PRO A 194 17.40 -4.85 -4.00
N GLY A 195 18.10 -5.02 -2.89
CA GLY A 195 17.69 -4.37 -1.64
C GLY A 195 17.62 -2.85 -1.79
N GLY A 196 16.63 -2.23 -1.16
CA GLY A 196 16.41 -0.80 -1.23
C GLY A 196 14.95 -0.39 -1.11
N VAL A 197 14.69 0.88 -1.42
CA VAL A 197 13.35 1.48 -1.34
C VAL A 197 12.88 1.88 -2.74
N TYR A 198 11.66 1.52 -3.07
CA TYR A 198 11.11 1.72 -4.41
C TYR A 198 9.70 2.32 -4.35
N ASP A 199 9.46 3.33 -5.17
CA ASP A 199 8.12 3.83 -5.44
C ASP A 199 7.33 2.76 -6.20
N PHE A 200 6.13 2.40 -5.67
CA PHE A 200 5.42 1.22 -6.16
C PHE A 200 3.92 1.48 -6.23
N GLY A 201 3.48 2.11 -7.32
CA GLY A 201 2.08 2.48 -7.50
C GLY A 201 1.86 3.31 -8.76
N ALA A 202 0.61 3.65 -9.02
CA ALA A 202 0.19 4.38 -10.21
C ALA A 202 0.74 5.82 -10.21
N PRO A 203 1.31 6.29 -11.33
CA PRO A 203 1.70 7.69 -11.47
C PRO A 203 0.44 8.56 -11.61
N ASN A 204 0.54 9.80 -11.14
CA ASN A 204 -0.48 10.81 -11.34
C ASN A 204 0.16 12.20 -11.29
N ASP A 205 -0.05 12.99 -12.32
CA ASP A 205 0.45 14.37 -12.42
C ASP A 205 -0.54 15.43 -11.89
N LYS A 206 -1.76 15.00 -11.52
CA LYS A 206 -2.90 15.83 -11.18
C LYS A 206 -3.12 15.92 -9.67
N THR A 207 -3.74 17.02 -9.25
CA THR A 207 -4.37 17.10 -7.92
C THR A 207 -5.55 16.14 -7.84
N MET A 208 -6.02 15.85 -6.63
CA MET A 208 -7.21 15.01 -6.45
C MET A 208 -8.44 15.59 -7.12
N TYR A 209 -8.60 16.92 -7.13
CA TYR A 209 -9.66 17.59 -7.86
C TYR A 209 -9.54 17.39 -9.38
N GLU A 210 -8.37 17.69 -9.96
CA GLU A 210 -8.10 17.50 -11.39
C GLU A 210 -8.22 16.02 -11.81
N THR A 211 -7.84 15.09 -10.93
CA THR A 211 -8.00 13.65 -11.15
C THR A 211 -9.48 13.28 -11.28
N ALA A 212 -10.33 13.79 -10.38
CA ALA A 212 -11.76 13.55 -10.43
C ALA A 212 -12.42 14.19 -11.66
N VAL A 213 -12.04 15.44 -12.02
CA VAL A 213 -12.53 16.10 -13.26
C VAL A 213 -12.15 15.26 -14.48
N ALA A 214 -10.88 14.89 -14.63
CA ALA A 214 -10.40 14.08 -15.75
C ALA A 214 -11.08 12.70 -15.82
N LEU A 215 -11.39 12.10 -14.66
CA LEU A 215 -12.14 10.85 -14.61
C LEU A 215 -13.58 11.03 -15.12
N PHE A 216 -14.28 12.08 -14.68
CA PHE A 216 -15.64 12.39 -15.13
C PHE A 216 -15.67 12.63 -16.64
N ASP A 217 -14.74 13.44 -17.18
CA ASP A 217 -14.62 13.68 -18.62
C ASP A 217 -14.37 12.38 -19.39
N ARG A 218 -13.49 11.50 -18.89
CA ARG A 218 -13.17 10.22 -19.52
C ARG A 218 -14.36 9.25 -19.53
N LEU A 219 -15.25 9.38 -18.55
CA LEU A 219 -16.48 8.59 -18.44
C LEU A 219 -17.68 9.23 -19.18
N GLY A 220 -17.53 10.41 -19.77
CA GLY A 220 -18.62 11.16 -20.40
C GLY A 220 -19.66 11.69 -19.41
N LEU A 221 -19.24 11.90 -18.15
CA LEU A 221 -20.09 12.43 -17.08
C LEU A 221 -19.97 13.95 -16.97
N ASP A 222 -20.98 14.58 -16.38
CA ASP A 222 -20.97 16.04 -16.14
C ASP A 222 -19.92 16.41 -15.08
N ALA A 223 -18.76 16.90 -15.53
CA ALA A 223 -17.65 17.33 -14.68
C ALA A 223 -18.00 18.53 -13.76
N SER A 224 -19.10 19.29 -14.05
CA SER A 224 -19.56 20.35 -13.16
C SER A 224 -20.03 19.84 -11.80
N ARG A 225 -20.24 18.55 -11.66
CA ARG A 225 -20.55 17.87 -10.40
C ARG A 225 -19.32 17.71 -9.48
N VAL A 226 -18.11 17.91 -10.02
CA VAL A 226 -16.88 17.87 -9.22
C VAL A 226 -16.60 19.28 -8.69
N ARG A 227 -16.52 19.43 -7.37
CA ARG A 227 -16.26 20.71 -6.71
C ARG A 227 -14.86 20.72 -6.11
N GLU A 228 -14.25 21.90 -6.13
CA GLU A 228 -12.99 22.14 -5.44
C GLU A 228 -13.17 22.13 -3.93
N ASN A 229 -12.30 21.41 -3.23
CA ASN A 229 -12.09 21.56 -1.80
C ASN A 229 -10.78 22.36 -1.60
N ARG A 230 -10.93 23.64 -1.29
CA ARG A 230 -9.81 24.58 -1.07
C ARG A 230 -9.39 24.63 0.41
N GLU A 231 -10.08 23.93 1.31
CA GLU A 231 -9.76 23.88 2.73
C GLU A 231 -8.79 22.73 3.04
N ALA A 232 -9.04 21.55 2.42
CA ALA A 232 -8.19 20.40 2.62
C ALA A 232 -6.76 20.67 2.12
N PHE A 233 -5.79 20.48 3.00
CA PHE A 233 -4.37 20.72 2.77
C PHE A 233 -3.99 22.17 2.45
N ALA A 234 -4.86 23.17 2.67
CA ALA A 234 -4.58 24.58 2.38
C ALA A 234 -3.37 25.11 3.14
N GLN A 235 -3.24 24.75 4.42
CA GLN A 235 -2.14 25.18 5.29
C GLN A 235 -0.83 24.45 4.99
N GLN A 236 -0.92 23.25 4.45
CA GLN A 236 0.23 22.42 4.13
C GLN A 236 -0.09 21.55 2.90
N PRO A 237 0.12 22.11 1.69
CA PRO A 237 -0.10 21.37 0.45
C PRO A 237 0.68 20.05 0.41
N ARG A 238 0.02 18.99 -0.05
CA ARG A 238 0.60 17.67 -0.09
C ARG A 238 0.93 17.27 -1.53
N ASP A 239 2.20 16.94 -1.77
CA ASP A 239 2.65 16.32 -3.01
C ASP A 239 3.42 15.04 -2.65
N ILE A 240 2.74 13.89 -2.81
CA ILE A 240 3.25 12.56 -2.50
C ILE A 240 3.20 11.65 -3.73
N ARG A 241 3.40 12.26 -4.89
CA ARG A 241 3.48 11.52 -6.15
C ARG A 241 4.71 10.61 -6.17
N VAL A 242 4.56 9.47 -6.82
CA VAL A 242 5.60 8.47 -6.97
C VAL A 242 6.26 8.57 -8.35
N ASP A 243 7.56 8.24 -8.41
CA ASP A 243 8.34 8.15 -9.63
C ASP A 243 8.62 6.68 -9.99
N GLN A 244 8.06 6.23 -11.10
CA GLN A 244 8.24 4.87 -11.59
C GLN A 244 9.53 4.64 -12.40
N SER A 245 10.33 5.65 -12.63
CA SER A 245 11.49 5.58 -13.54
C SER A 245 12.42 4.42 -13.19
N VAL A 246 12.68 4.20 -11.90
CA VAL A 246 13.55 3.12 -11.41
C VAL A 246 12.91 1.76 -11.64
N ILE A 247 11.67 1.54 -11.22
CA ILE A 247 11.00 0.22 -11.30
C ILE A 247 10.66 -0.17 -12.73
N ASN A 248 10.45 0.80 -13.63
CA ASN A 248 10.24 0.54 -15.04
C ASN A 248 11.44 -0.19 -15.67
N GLY A 249 12.66 0.10 -15.22
CA GLY A 249 13.88 -0.61 -15.63
C GLY A 249 13.88 -2.09 -15.26
N TYR A 250 13.09 -2.51 -14.29
CA TYR A 250 12.89 -3.90 -13.87
C TYR A 250 11.62 -4.54 -14.47
N GLY A 251 10.98 -3.88 -15.44
CA GLY A 251 9.75 -4.36 -16.08
C GLY A 251 8.51 -4.30 -15.17
N ILE A 252 8.54 -3.47 -14.13
CA ILE A 252 7.42 -3.20 -13.23
C ILE A 252 6.73 -1.94 -13.72
N HIS A 253 5.45 -2.07 -14.10
CA HIS A 253 4.68 -0.95 -14.65
C HIS A 253 3.31 -0.87 -13.99
N PHE A 254 2.84 0.36 -13.80
CA PHE A 254 1.49 0.66 -13.35
C PHE A 254 0.82 1.60 -14.36
N ALA A 255 -0.46 1.38 -14.62
CA ALA A 255 -1.24 2.30 -15.42
C ALA A 255 -1.39 3.66 -14.70
N HIS A 256 -1.56 4.74 -15.48
CA HIS A 256 -1.89 6.04 -14.89
C HIS A 256 -3.20 5.98 -14.11
N THR A 257 -3.25 6.71 -12.98
CA THR A 257 -4.40 6.73 -12.07
C THR A 257 -5.73 6.92 -12.79
N VAL A 258 -5.84 7.93 -13.64
CA VAL A 258 -7.11 8.24 -14.34
C VAL A 258 -7.49 7.13 -15.33
N ASP A 259 -6.52 6.56 -16.03
CA ASP A 259 -6.77 5.52 -17.04
C ASP A 259 -7.27 4.23 -16.36
N ALA A 260 -6.60 3.81 -15.29
CA ALA A 260 -7.00 2.63 -14.53
C ALA A 260 -8.38 2.78 -13.88
N LEU A 261 -8.64 3.93 -13.26
CA LEU A 261 -9.96 4.22 -12.68
C LEU A 261 -11.06 4.24 -13.74
N ALA A 262 -10.82 4.91 -14.88
CA ALA A 262 -11.82 5.00 -15.95
C ALA A 262 -12.17 3.62 -16.53
N GLU A 263 -11.20 2.72 -16.69
CA GLU A 263 -11.43 1.37 -17.16
C GLU A 263 -12.39 0.61 -16.25
N HIS A 264 -12.20 0.74 -14.93
CA HIS A 264 -13.05 0.05 -13.97
C HIS A 264 -14.43 0.68 -13.82
N PHE A 265 -14.52 2.02 -13.76
CA PHE A 265 -15.80 2.72 -13.63
C PHE A 265 -16.70 2.58 -14.85
N LYS A 266 -16.16 2.40 -16.08
CA LYS A 266 -16.95 2.15 -17.30
C LYS A 266 -17.92 0.98 -17.21
N ARG A 267 -17.69 0.05 -16.29
CA ARG A 267 -18.58 -1.10 -16.06
C ARG A 267 -19.89 -0.71 -15.35
N TYR A 268 -19.94 0.50 -14.80
CA TYR A 268 -21.04 0.98 -13.96
C TYR A 268 -21.70 2.26 -14.50
N CYS A 269 -21.16 2.87 -15.56
CA CYS A 269 -21.64 4.11 -16.19
C CYS A 269 -22.38 3.83 -17.51
#